data_6c5787429b515310305f0e793a5135fb
#
_entry.id   6c5787429b515310305f0e793a5135fb
#
_cell.length_a   1.000
_cell.length_b   1.000
_cell.length_c   1.000
_cell.angle_alpha   90.00
_cell.angle_beta   90.00
_cell.angle_gamma   90.00
#
_symmetry.space_group_name_H-M   'P 1'
#
loop_
_entity.id
_entity.type
_entity.pdbx_description
1 polymer ?
#
loop_
_entity_poly.entity_id
_entity_poly.type
_entity_poly.pdbx_seq_one_letter_code
_entity_poly.pdbx_strand_id
1 'polypeptide(L)'
;MAQKKLERFAAIKTFSNVLEYPSDMKGMWRSFFKNSNPVILELACGRGEYTVGLSQLHPKQNFIGVDVKGNRMFIGAKKCLAENLTNAAFLRTQIEKLTDYFSAAEIDEIWITFPDPQLRTSKAKKRLTHPRF
;
A
#
# COMPACT_ATOMS: atom_id res chain seq x y z
N MET A 1 -17.75 -3.14 17.74
CA MET A 1 -16.53 -3.62 17.08
C MET A 1 -16.81 -4.07 15.65
N ALA A 2 -17.69 -5.04 15.46
CA ALA A 2 -18.01 -5.49 14.10
C ALA A 2 -18.64 -4.39 13.24
N GLN A 3 -19.51 -3.58 13.84
CA GLN A 3 -20.16 -2.49 13.14
C GLN A 3 -19.16 -1.44 12.66
N LYS A 4 -18.19 -1.10 13.51
CA LYS A 4 -17.15 -0.15 13.15
C LYS A 4 -16.28 -0.65 12.01
N LYS A 5 -15.99 -1.94 12.00
CA LYS A 5 -15.24 -2.57 10.92
C LYS A 5 -16.01 -2.50 9.61
N LEU A 6 -17.32 -2.77 9.65
CA LEU A 6 -18.17 -2.68 8.45
C LEU A 6 -18.26 -1.26 7.94
N GLU A 7 -18.34 -0.27 8.84
CA GLU A 7 -18.35 1.13 8.45
C GLU A 7 -17.07 1.53 7.73
N ARG A 8 -15.92 1.04 8.21
CA ARG A 8 -14.64 1.32 7.59
C ARG A 8 -14.52 0.68 6.22
N PHE A 9 -14.99 -0.54 6.06
CA PHE A 9 -15.00 -1.20 4.76
C PHE A 9 -15.87 -0.43 3.77
N ALA A 10 -17.01 0.07 4.21
CA ALA A 10 -17.87 0.87 3.35
C ALA A 10 -17.21 2.19 2.98
N ALA A 11 -16.55 2.83 3.94
CA ALA A 11 -15.92 4.13 3.73
C ALA A 11 -14.77 4.06 2.71
N ILE A 12 -13.91 3.05 2.78
CA ILE A 12 -12.76 2.98 1.89
C ILE A 12 -13.14 2.81 0.43
N LYS A 13 -14.35 2.33 0.16
CA LYS A 13 -14.84 2.22 -1.22
C LYS A 13 -15.04 3.59 -1.86
N THR A 14 -15.16 4.63 -1.05
CA THR A 14 -15.32 6.00 -1.55
C THR A 14 -14.00 6.76 -1.61
N PHE A 15 -12.92 6.20 -1.07
CA PHE A 15 -11.63 6.88 -1.02
C PHE A 15 -10.89 6.73 -2.35
N SER A 16 -10.49 7.86 -2.93
CA SER A 16 -9.76 7.85 -4.20
C SER A 16 -8.35 7.29 -4.08
N ASN A 17 -7.81 7.23 -2.88
CA ASN A 17 -6.46 6.72 -2.64
C ASN A 17 -6.43 5.25 -2.17
N VAL A 18 -7.56 4.56 -2.19
CA VAL A 18 -7.62 3.13 -1.88
C VAL A 18 -8.13 2.38 -3.10
N LEU A 19 -7.33 1.41 -3.54
CA LEU A 19 -7.68 0.57 -4.67
C LEU A 19 -7.84 -0.87 -4.16
N GLU A 20 -9.04 -1.41 -4.33
CA GLU A 20 -9.36 -2.76 -3.87
C GLU A 20 -9.41 -3.69 -5.07
N TYR A 21 -8.45 -4.59 -5.18
CA TYR A 21 -8.38 -5.58 -6.26
C TYR A 21 -8.64 -4.97 -7.64
N PRO A 22 -7.96 -3.88 -7.98
CA PRO A 22 -8.22 -3.20 -9.26
C PRO A 22 -7.82 -4.07 -10.44
N SER A 23 -8.58 -3.99 -11.54
CA SER A 23 -8.37 -4.86 -12.69
C SER A 23 -7.39 -4.31 -13.71
N ASP A 24 -7.08 -3.01 -13.68
CA ASP A 24 -6.36 -2.35 -14.76
C ASP A 24 -5.28 -1.38 -14.29
N MET A 25 -4.62 -1.70 -13.19
CA MET A 25 -3.58 -0.81 -12.65
C MET A 25 -2.16 -1.17 -13.10
N LYS A 26 -1.95 -2.38 -13.60
CA LYS A 26 -0.61 -2.79 -14.02
C LYS A 26 -0.10 -1.87 -15.12
N GLY A 27 1.02 -1.21 -14.89
CA GLY A 27 1.59 -0.25 -15.82
C GLY A 27 0.97 1.15 -15.74
N MET A 28 0.02 1.36 -14.84
CA MET A 28 -0.74 2.62 -14.78
C MET A 28 -0.45 3.48 -13.57
N TRP A 29 0.51 3.10 -12.74
CA TRP A 29 0.76 3.82 -11.49
C TRP A 29 1.31 5.23 -11.72
N ARG A 30 2.09 5.45 -12.77
CA ARG A 30 2.54 6.81 -13.09
C ARG A 30 1.39 7.71 -13.46
N SER A 31 0.44 7.18 -14.22
CA SER A 31 -0.78 7.94 -14.54
C SER A 31 -1.59 8.23 -13.30
N PHE A 32 -1.67 7.28 -12.39
CA PHE A 32 -2.40 7.44 -11.14
C PHE A 32 -1.80 8.57 -10.30
N PHE A 33 -0.48 8.55 -10.09
CA PHE A 33 0.19 9.58 -9.30
C PHE A 33 0.44 10.86 -10.09
N LYS A 34 0.31 10.81 -11.40
CA LYS A 34 0.52 11.96 -12.29
C LYS A 34 1.95 12.48 -12.24
N ASN A 35 2.90 11.59 -12.05
CA ASN A 35 4.33 11.92 -12.09
C ASN A 35 5.12 10.65 -12.37
N SER A 36 6.43 10.80 -12.55
CA SER A 36 7.33 9.67 -12.78
C SER A 36 8.31 9.48 -11.63
N ASN A 37 7.93 9.91 -10.44
CA ASN A 37 8.76 9.74 -9.25
C ASN A 37 8.87 8.27 -8.87
N PRO A 38 9.91 7.89 -8.13
CA PRO A 38 10.06 6.50 -7.68
C PRO A 38 8.84 6.01 -6.90
N VAL A 39 8.55 4.73 -7.05
CA VAL A 39 7.43 4.08 -6.36
C VAL A 39 7.98 3.10 -5.34
N ILE A 40 7.61 3.30 -4.10
CA ILE A 40 8.02 2.47 -2.98
C ILE A 40 6.81 1.76 -2.40
N LEU A 41 6.92 0.45 -2.22
CA LEU A 41 5.85 -0.34 -1.62
C LEU A 41 6.16 -0.66 -0.17
N GLU A 42 5.16 -0.57 0.67
CA GLU A 42 5.20 -1.14 2.02
C GLU A 42 4.27 -2.33 2.05
N LEU A 43 4.83 -3.53 2.18
CA LEU A 43 4.03 -4.76 2.25
C LEU A 43 3.55 -5.00 3.67
N ALA A 44 2.32 -5.48 3.80
CA ALA A 44 1.67 -5.70 5.09
C ALA A 44 1.59 -4.39 5.89
N CYS A 45 1.09 -3.35 5.24
CA CYS A 45 1.12 -2.00 5.79
C CYS A 45 0.24 -1.79 7.03
N GLY A 46 -0.76 -2.65 7.24
CA GLY A 46 -1.67 -2.49 8.38
C GLY A 46 -2.38 -1.15 8.32
N ARG A 47 -2.18 -0.32 9.34
CA ARG A 47 -2.76 1.02 9.43
C ARG A 47 -2.10 2.03 8.50
N GLY A 48 -0.99 1.67 7.89
CA GLY A 48 -0.30 2.54 6.96
C GLY A 48 0.55 3.62 7.61
N GLU A 49 0.97 3.44 8.84
CA GLU A 49 1.73 4.46 9.56
C GLU A 49 3.03 4.82 8.86
N TYR A 50 3.77 3.82 8.38
CA TYR A 50 5.00 4.09 7.64
C TYR A 50 4.73 4.71 6.28
N THR A 51 3.72 4.20 5.58
CA THR A 51 3.33 4.77 4.27
C THR A 51 3.00 6.24 4.41
N VAL A 52 2.20 6.60 5.40
CA VAL A 52 1.86 8.00 5.67
C VAL A 52 3.08 8.81 6.05
N GLY A 53 3.85 8.32 7.03
CA GLY A 53 5.02 9.04 7.52
C GLY A 53 6.08 9.28 6.46
N LEU A 54 6.36 8.26 5.65
CA LEU A 54 7.35 8.39 4.58
C LEU A 54 6.87 9.35 3.48
N SER A 55 5.57 9.31 3.17
CA SER A 55 5.04 10.22 2.15
C SER A 55 5.10 11.68 2.60
N GLN A 56 4.95 11.94 3.90
CA GLN A 56 5.11 13.27 4.45
C GLN A 56 6.55 13.76 4.36
N LEU A 57 7.50 12.86 4.59
CA LEU A 57 8.93 13.21 4.60
C LEU A 57 9.53 13.29 3.20
N HIS A 58 8.99 12.57 2.24
CA HIS A 58 9.56 12.44 0.91
C HIS A 58 8.54 12.78 -0.18
N PRO A 59 8.25 14.06 -0.36
CA PRO A 59 7.20 14.45 -1.32
C PRO A 59 7.52 14.15 -2.78
N LYS A 60 8.78 13.84 -3.10
CA LYS A 60 9.18 13.50 -4.47
C LYS A 60 9.25 12.00 -4.71
N GLN A 61 8.69 11.22 -3.81
CA GLN A 61 8.56 9.77 -3.96
C GLN A 61 7.11 9.38 -3.74
N ASN A 62 6.69 8.31 -4.40
CA ASN A 62 5.33 7.80 -4.27
C ASN A 62 5.35 6.54 -3.40
N PHE A 63 4.39 6.44 -2.49
CA PHE A 63 4.32 5.33 -1.54
C PHE A 63 3.00 4.60 -1.67
N ILE A 64 3.06 3.28 -1.72
CA ILE A 64 1.87 2.45 -1.78
C ILE A 64 1.92 1.44 -0.64
N GLY A 65 0.94 1.53 0.26
CA GLY A 65 0.80 0.54 1.32
C GLY A 65 -0.07 -0.61 0.84
N VAL A 66 0.41 -1.84 1.01
CA VAL A 66 -0.29 -3.03 0.54
C VAL A 66 -0.68 -3.90 1.72
N ASP A 67 -1.94 -4.29 1.77
CA ASP A 67 -2.44 -5.22 2.77
C ASP A 67 -3.73 -5.86 2.26
N VAL A 68 -4.10 -6.98 2.86
CA VAL A 68 -5.36 -7.64 2.53
C VAL A 68 -6.51 -7.12 3.40
N LYS A 69 -6.18 -6.50 4.52
CA LYS A 69 -7.19 -6.05 5.50
C LYS A 69 -7.55 -4.58 5.28
N GLY A 70 -8.56 -4.36 4.46
CA GLY A 70 -8.97 -3.00 4.10
C GLY A 70 -9.42 -2.15 5.27
N ASN A 71 -10.03 -2.75 6.30
CA ASN A 71 -10.47 -1.95 7.45
C ASN A 71 -9.31 -1.30 8.21
N ARG A 72 -8.11 -1.85 8.11
CA ARG A 72 -6.92 -1.23 8.72
C ARG A 72 -6.42 -0.08 7.90
N MET A 73 -6.45 -0.20 6.57
CA MET A 73 -6.02 0.87 5.66
C MET A 73 -6.82 2.15 5.83
N PHE A 74 -8.04 2.03 6.32
CA PHE A 74 -8.92 3.18 6.52
C PHE A 74 -8.21 4.32 7.26
N ILE A 75 -7.48 3.99 8.32
CA ILE A 75 -6.84 5.00 9.15
C ILE A 75 -5.80 5.80 8.37
N GLY A 76 -4.88 5.11 7.70
CA GLY A 76 -3.85 5.78 6.91
C GLY A 76 -4.42 6.52 5.71
N ALA A 77 -5.35 5.89 5.00
CA ALA A 77 -5.96 6.50 3.83
C ALA A 77 -6.73 7.76 4.19
N LYS A 78 -7.50 7.72 5.28
CA LYS A 78 -8.24 8.90 5.74
C LYS A 78 -7.30 10.04 6.07
N LYS A 79 -6.20 9.74 6.75
CA LYS A 79 -5.22 10.75 7.09
C LYS A 79 -4.59 11.38 5.86
N CYS A 80 -4.23 10.56 4.87
CA CYS A 80 -3.66 11.07 3.63
C CYS A 80 -4.63 11.99 2.90
N LEU A 81 -5.90 11.63 2.86
CA LEU A 81 -6.91 12.47 2.22
C LEU A 81 -7.08 13.78 2.99
N ALA A 82 -7.13 13.72 4.32
CA ALA A 82 -7.30 14.91 5.15
C ALA A 82 -6.12 15.88 5.02
N GLU A 83 -4.90 15.35 4.85
CA GLU A 83 -3.70 16.15 4.72
C GLU A 83 -3.30 16.42 3.27
N ASN A 84 -4.13 15.98 2.33
CA ASN A 84 -3.89 16.16 0.91
C ASN A 84 -2.53 15.59 0.45
N LEU A 85 -2.20 14.42 0.94
CA LEU A 85 -0.97 13.72 0.54
C LEU A 85 -1.21 12.94 -0.75
N THR A 86 -0.86 13.54 -1.87
CA THR A 86 -1.13 12.96 -3.18
C THR A 86 -0.08 11.92 -3.62
N ASN A 87 0.97 11.77 -2.84
CA ASN A 87 2.03 10.79 -3.12
C ASN A 87 1.89 9.52 -2.28
N ALA A 88 0.71 9.25 -1.76
CA ALA A 88 0.43 8.03 -1.00
C ALA A 88 -0.85 7.39 -1.50
N ALA A 89 -0.85 6.06 -1.60
CA ALA A 89 -2.01 5.29 -1.97
C ALA A 89 -1.99 3.97 -1.24
N PHE A 90 -3.11 3.28 -1.24
CA PHE A 90 -3.25 1.99 -0.57
C PHE A 90 -3.86 0.98 -1.53
N LEU A 91 -3.23 -0.17 -1.62
CA LEU A 91 -3.68 -1.27 -2.48
C LEU A 91 -4.12 -2.43 -1.61
N ARG A 92 -5.39 -2.79 -1.70
CA ARG A 92 -5.91 -3.94 -1.01
C ARG A 92 -5.79 -5.15 -1.91
N THR A 93 -4.92 -6.07 -1.55
CA THR A 93 -4.75 -7.34 -2.26
C THR A 93 -3.93 -8.30 -1.42
N GLN A 94 -3.93 -9.54 -1.83
CA GLN A 94 -3.00 -10.52 -1.28
C GLN A 94 -1.60 -10.25 -1.84
N ILE A 95 -0.61 -10.32 -0.97
CA ILE A 95 0.77 -10.00 -1.36
C ILE A 95 1.27 -10.93 -2.47
N GLU A 96 0.84 -12.18 -2.47
CA GLU A 96 1.23 -13.14 -3.48
C GLU A 96 0.78 -12.76 -4.88
N LYS A 97 -0.15 -11.82 -5.00
CA LYS A 97 -0.71 -11.40 -6.28
C LYS A 97 -0.20 -10.06 -6.77
N LEU A 98 0.88 -9.55 -6.16
CA LEU A 98 1.42 -8.24 -6.54
C LEU A 98 1.75 -8.11 -8.02
N THR A 99 2.20 -9.19 -8.65
CA THR A 99 2.55 -9.14 -10.07
C THR A 99 1.36 -8.89 -10.97
N ASP A 100 0.14 -9.06 -10.47
CA ASP A 100 -1.06 -8.72 -11.22
C ASP A 100 -1.31 -7.21 -11.27
N TYR A 101 -0.68 -6.46 -10.36
CA TYR A 101 -0.95 -5.02 -10.19
C TYR A 101 0.22 -4.13 -10.55
N PHE A 102 1.40 -4.68 -10.75
CA PHE A 102 2.59 -3.90 -11.06
C PHE A 102 3.39 -4.55 -12.19
N SER A 103 3.84 -3.73 -13.12
CA SER A 103 4.83 -4.18 -14.09
C SER A 103 6.21 -4.15 -13.44
N ALA A 104 7.17 -4.90 -14.01
CA ALA A 104 8.51 -5.02 -13.43
C ALA A 104 9.21 -3.67 -13.28
N ALA A 105 8.92 -2.72 -14.16
CA ALA A 105 9.60 -1.43 -14.14
C ALA A 105 8.93 -0.40 -13.24
N GLU A 106 7.80 -0.71 -12.64
CA GLU A 106 7.05 0.28 -11.87
C GLU A 106 7.51 0.44 -10.42
N ILE A 107 8.16 -0.57 -9.86
CA ILE A 107 8.52 -0.57 -8.44
C ILE A 107 10.02 -0.34 -8.29
N ASP A 108 10.39 0.64 -7.48
CA ASP A 108 11.80 0.96 -7.23
C ASP A 108 12.29 0.38 -5.92
N GLU A 109 11.41 0.22 -4.92
CA GLU A 109 11.83 -0.23 -3.60
C GLU A 109 10.66 -0.91 -2.88
N ILE A 110 10.97 -1.92 -2.07
CA ILE A 110 9.98 -2.63 -1.28
C ILE A 110 10.41 -2.65 0.17
N TRP A 111 9.52 -2.26 1.05
CA TRP A 111 9.71 -2.32 2.49
C TRP A 111 8.76 -3.33 3.10
N ILE A 112 9.25 -4.04 4.10
CA ILE A 112 8.45 -5.02 4.82
C ILE A 112 8.54 -4.69 6.30
N THR A 113 7.42 -4.29 6.89
CA THR A 113 7.34 -3.98 8.30
C THR A 113 6.39 -4.94 8.97
N PHE A 114 6.81 -5.57 10.06
CA PHE A 114 6.00 -6.56 10.75
C PHE A 114 5.87 -6.24 12.22
N PRO A 115 4.68 -6.39 12.79
CA PRO A 115 4.48 -6.21 14.23
C PRO A 115 5.13 -7.32 15.06
N ASP A 116 5.38 -8.48 14.45
CA ASP A 116 6.03 -9.60 15.14
C ASP A 116 7.34 -9.94 14.42
N PRO A 117 8.46 -9.34 14.83
CA PRO A 117 9.73 -9.52 14.14
C PRO A 117 10.31 -10.93 14.26
N GLN A 118 9.97 -11.68 15.29
CA GLN A 118 10.59 -12.99 15.50
C GLN A 118 10.15 -14.02 14.49
N LEU A 119 8.87 -14.19 14.32
CA LEU A 119 8.35 -15.21 13.44
C LEU A 119 8.30 -14.77 12.00
N ARG A 120 7.84 -13.57 11.79
CA ARG A 120 7.50 -13.12 10.44
C ARG A 120 8.69 -12.59 9.66
N THR A 121 9.66 -12.03 10.35
CA THR A 121 10.83 -11.50 9.66
C THR A 121 11.55 -12.57 8.86
N SER A 122 11.79 -13.71 9.47
CA SER A 122 12.48 -14.81 8.81
C SER A 122 11.68 -15.34 7.62
N LYS A 123 10.40 -15.60 7.81
CA LYS A 123 9.55 -16.12 6.75
C LYS A 123 9.33 -15.08 5.65
N ALA A 124 9.18 -13.83 6.04
CA ALA A 124 8.94 -12.77 5.09
C ALA A 124 10.11 -12.56 4.16
N LYS A 125 11.33 -12.58 4.66
CA LYS A 125 12.51 -12.45 3.81
C LYS A 125 12.57 -13.54 2.76
N LYS A 126 12.18 -14.75 3.11
CA LYS A 126 12.17 -15.85 2.15
C LYS A 126 11.06 -15.69 1.12
N ARG A 127 9.91 -15.18 1.51
CA ARG A 127 8.75 -15.09 0.62
C ARG A 127 8.72 -13.83 -0.21
N LEU A 128 8.99 -12.69 0.43
CA LEU A 128 8.70 -11.40 -0.15
C LEU A 128 9.91 -10.72 -0.75
N THR A 129 11.10 -11.06 -0.30
CA THR A 129 12.33 -10.47 -0.84
C THR A 129 13.14 -11.41 -1.69
N HIS A 130 12.62 -12.59 -1.96
CA HIS A 130 13.28 -13.55 -2.84
C HIS A 130 13.36 -12.99 -4.26
N PRO A 131 14.47 -13.23 -5.00
CA PRO A 131 14.66 -12.65 -6.34
C PRO A 131 13.52 -12.88 -7.33
N ARG A 132 12.82 -13.99 -7.23
CA ARG A 132 11.71 -14.26 -8.15
C ARG A 132 10.46 -13.44 -7.84
N PHE A 133 10.45 -12.78 -6.70
CA PHE A 133 9.36 -11.92 -6.32
C PHE A 133 9.62 -10.52 -6.86
#